data_cc517634678f56da3152a2f5111e00ad
#
_entry.id   cc517634678f56da3152a2f5111e00ad
#
_cell.length_a   1.000
_cell.length_b   1.000
_cell.length_c   1.000
_cell.angle_alpha   90.00
_cell.angle_beta   90.00
_cell.angle_gamma   90.00
#
_symmetry.space_group_name_H-M   'P 1'
#
loop_
_entity.id
_entity.type
_entity.pdbx_description
1 polymer ?
#
loop_
_entity_poly.entity_id
_entity_poly.type
_entity_poly.pdbx_seq_one_letter_code
_entity_poly.pdbx_strand_id
1 'polypeptide(L)'
;MKITLTKPQHLISSSNKRFRVLISGRRFGKTYLAITEMMKYAALPNQKIWYVAPTLKMAKDICWSNLKEILNKFNWIEDINETTLTITIRKTKSTISLKSADLPDTLRGTGLNFLILDEFADIDKRAWFEVLRASVSDTLGNVFMCGTPKGYGNWSYEMYLKGKQDPEWDSFQYTTLAVSYTHLRAHETERN
;
A
#
# COMPACT_ATOMS: atom_id res chain seq x y z
N MET A 1 -17.31 -8.91 -10.94
CA MET A 1 -17.20 -7.98 -9.79
C MET A 1 -16.32 -6.81 -10.22
N LYS A 2 -16.62 -5.60 -9.76
CA LYS A 2 -15.87 -4.38 -10.11
C LYS A 2 -15.26 -3.79 -8.82
N ILE A 3 -13.98 -3.42 -8.86
CA ILE A 3 -13.35 -2.63 -7.81
C ILE A 3 -13.79 -1.18 -7.98
N THR A 4 -14.32 -0.58 -6.93
CA THR A 4 -14.77 0.82 -6.96
C THR A 4 -13.94 1.64 -5.97
N LEU A 5 -13.29 2.68 -6.46
CA LEU A 5 -12.52 3.62 -5.66
C LEU A 5 -13.31 4.92 -5.50
N THR A 6 -13.18 5.56 -4.34
CA THR A 6 -13.65 6.93 -4.14
C THR A 6 -12.84 7.91 -5.03
N LYS A 7 -13.35 9.12 -5.27
CA LYS A 7 -12.62 10.13 -6.05
C LYS A 7 -11.18 10.38 -5.53
N PRO A 8 -10.95 10.58 -4.22
CA PRO A 8 -9.60 10.72 -3.69
C PRO A 8 -8.71 9.48 -3.91
N GLN A 9 -9.25 8.27 -3.70
CA GLN A 9 -8.51 7.03 -3.93
C GLN A 9 -8.16 6.86 -5.41
N HIS A 10 -9.08 7.20 -6.31
CA HIS A 10 -8.84 7.15 -7.76
C HIS A 10 -7.72 8.13 -8.16
N LEU A 11 -7.70 9.34 -7.63
CA LEU A 11 -6.64 10.32 -7.88
C LEU A 11 -5.26 9.76 -7.49
N ILE A 12 -5.15 9.16 -6.30
CA ILE A 12 -3.89 8.54 -5.84
C ILE A 12 -3.50 7.36 -6.73
N SER A 13 -4.49 6.50 -7.07
CA SER A 13 -4.28 5.32 -7.90
C SER A 13 -3.88 5.65 -9.35
N SER A 14 -4.28 6.82 -9.85
CA SER A 14 -3.98 7.30 -11.20
C SER A 14 -2.63 8.01 -11.32
N SER A 15 -1.96 8.31 -10.22
CA SER A 15 -0.61 8.88 -10.25
C SER A 15 0.37 7.88 -10.88
N ASN A 16 1.13 8.35 -11.86
CA ASN A 16 2.16 7.59 -12.55
C ASN A 16 3.55 7.70 -11.91
N LYS A 17 3.63 8.36 -10.74
CA LYS A 17 4.89 8.53 -10.03
C LYS A 17 5.32 7.23 -9.40
N ARG A 18 6.63 7.00 -9.42
CA ARG A 18 7.26 5.80 -8.88
C ARG A 18 7.06 5.66 -7.37
N PHE A 19 7.13 6.78 -6.66
CA PHE A 19 6.97 6.85 -5.22
C PHE A 19 5.73 7.69 -4.87
N ARG A 20 4.81 7.11 -4.13
CA ARG A 20 3.58 7.80 -3.70
C ARG A 20 3.46 7.77 -2.19
N VAL A 21 3.13 8.90 -1.61
CA VAL A 21 2.95 9.07 -0.16
C VAL A 21 1.54 9.53 0.13
N LEU A 22 0.83 8.81 1.00
CA LEU A 22 -0.50 9.18 1.48
C LEU A 22 -0.48 9.37 2.99
N ILE A 23 -0.71 10.57 3.44
CA ILE A 23 -0.99 10.88 4.83
C ILE A 23 -2.49 11.14 4.96
N SER A 24 -3.20 10.28 5.69
CA SER A 24 -4.64 10.46 5.85
C SER A 24 -5.15 9.99 7.20
N GLY A 25 -6.28 10.56 7.62
CA GLY A 25 -6.97 10.16 8.82
C GLY A 25 -7.49 8.71 8.76
N ARG A 26 -7.96 8.21 9.89
CA ARG A 26 -8.69 6.94 9.97
C ARG A 26 -9.93 6.98 9.07
N ARG A 27 -10.41 5.82 8.61
CA ARG A 27 -11.59 5.63 7.74
C ARG A 27 -11.43 6.15 6.30
N PHE A 28 -10.25 6.58 5.86
CA PHE A 28 -9.99 6.90 4.45
C PHE A 28 -10.10 5.67 3.53
N GLY A 29 -9.94 4.46 4.08
CA GLY A 29 -9.88 3.23 3.29
C GLY A 29 -8.48 2.94 2.74
N LYS A 30 -7.42 3.30 3.49
CA LYS A 30 -6.01 3.06 3.12
C LYS A 30 -5.75 1.60 2.75
N THR A 31 -6.23 0.66 3.57
CA THR A 31 -6.05 -0.78 3.34
C THR A 31 -6.69 -1.25 2.05
N TYR A 32 -7.92 -0.81 1.77
CA TYR A 32 -8.61 -1.15 0.52
C TYR A 32 -7.86 -0.61 -0.71
N LEU A 33 -7.39 0.64 -0.63
CA LEU A 33 -6.55 1.24 -1.68
C LEU A 33 -5.24 0.46 -1.85
N ALA A 34 -4.55 0.11 -0.75
CA ALA A 34 -3.32 -0.67 -0.78
C ALA A 34 -3.52 -2.04 -1.46
N ILE A 35 -4.60 -2.76 -1.12
CA ILE A 35 -4.96 -4.03 -1.77
C ILE A 35 -5.21 -3.83 -3.26
N THR A 36 -5.96 -2.79 -3.63
CA THR A 36 -6.23 -2.47 -5.04
C THR A 36 -4.93 -2.19 -5.81
N GLU A 37 -4.02 -1.43 -5.22
CA GLU A 37 -2.72 -1.17 -5.81
C GLU A 37 -1.88 -2.45 -5.96
N MET A 38 -1.82 -3.30 -4.96
CA MET A 38 -1.14 -4.60 -5.07
C MET A 38 -1.72 -5.45 -6.21
N MET A 39 -3.04 -5.46 -6.37
CA MET A 39 -3.70 -6.19 -7.46
C MET A 39 -3.31 -5.65 -8.85
N LYS A 40 -3.16 -4.34 -9.01
CA LYS A 40 -2.70 -3.75 -10.29
C LYS A 40 -1.34 -4.33 -10.71
N TYR A 41 -0.39 -4.40 -9.79
CA TYR A 41 0.92 -5.00 -10.07
C TYR A 41 0.85 -6.52 -10.19
N ALA A 42 0.07 -7.19 -9.36
CA ALA A 42 -0.12 -8.64 -9.43
C ALA A 42 -0.78 -9.14 -10.73
N ALA A 43 -1.45 -8.25 -11.47
CA ALA A 43 -1.96 -8.53 -12.81
C ALA A 43 -0.86 -8.64 -13.87
N LEU A 44 0.34 -8.16 -13.59
CA LEU A 44 1.51 -8.31 -14.46
C LEU A 44 2.25 -9.61 -14.13
N PRO A 45 2.97 -10.24 -15.10
CA PRO A 45 3.66 -11.52 -14.87
C PRO A 45 4.83 -11.41 -13.89
N ASN A 46 4.99 -12.41 -13.03
CA ASN A 46 6.16 -12.65 -12.19
C ASN A 46 6.54 -11.48 -11.25
N GLN A 47 5.55 -10.72 -10.78
CA GLN A 47 5.82 -9.61 -9.88
C GLN A 47 6.01 -10.10 -8.44
N LYS A 48 7.01 -9.55 -7.75
CA LYS A 48 7.21 -9.69 -6.30
C LYS A 48 6.69 -8.44 -5.61
N ILE A 49 5.66 -8.62 -4.78
CA ILE A 49 4.93 -7.54 -4.14
C ILE A 49 4.96 -7.77 -2.63
N TRP A 50 5.40 -6.77 -1.89
CA TRP A 50 5.36 -6.80 -0.43
C TRP A 50 4.44 -5.75 0.14
N TYR A 51 3.66 -6.18 1.14
CA TYR A 51 2.96 -5.32 2.08
C TYR A 51 3.69 -5.38 3.41
N VAL A 52 4.30 -4.27 3.80
CA VAL A 52 5.12 -4.15 5.01
C VAL A 52 4.41 -3.25 6.02
N ALA A 53 4.24 -3.75 7.24
CA ALA A 53 3.68 -3.01 8.37
C ALA A 53 4.70 -2.97 9.53
N PRO A 54 4.50 -2.14 10.56
CA PRO A 54 5.39 -2.07 11.71
C PRO A 54 5.63 -3.42 12.39
N THR A 55 4.60 -4.26 12.49
CA THR A 55 4.72 -5.63 13.00
C THR A 55 3.96 -6.62 12.12
N LEU A 56 4.37 -7.90 12.16
CA LEU A 56 3.69 -8.95 11.38
C LEU A 56 2.24 -9.14 11.84
N LYS A 57 1.98 -9.00 13.14
CA LYS A 57 0.63 -9.04 13.70
C LYS A 57 -0.24 -7.95 13.08
N MET A 58 0.24 -6.71 13.01
CA MET A 58 -0.50 -5.61 12.37
C MET A 58 -0.76 -5.89 10.89
N ALA A 59 0.25 -6.35 10.13
CA ALA A 59 0.08 -6.72 8.74
C ALA A 59 -1.03 -7.76 8.57
N LYS A 60 -1.03 -8.79 9.41
CA LYS A 60 -2.02 -9.88 9.38
C LYS A 60 -3.42 -9.38 9.75
N ASP A 61 -3.54 -8.66 10.85
CA ASP A 61 -4.84 -8.19 11.37
C ASP A 61 -5.50 -7.18 10.42
N ILE A 62 -4.71 -6.32 9.77
CA ILE A 62 -5.21 -5.24 8.91
C ILE A 62 -5.50 -5.73 7.49
N CYS A 63 -4.59 -6.51 6.90
CA CYS A 63 -4.59 -6.76 5.45
C CYS A 63 -4.94 -8.20 5.07
N TRP A 64 -4.49 -9.21 5.83
CA TRP A 64 -4.47 -10.60 5.34
C TRP A 64 -5.84 -11.16 4.97
N SER A 65 -6.82 -11.04 5.85
CA SER A 65 -8.18 -11.55 5.61
C SER A 65 -8.86 -10.82 4.45
N ASN A 66 -8.75 -9.49 4.40
CA ASN A 66 -9.30 -8.68 3.33
C ASN A 66 -8.66 -8.99 1.97
N LEU A 67 -7.34 -9.17 1.94
CA LEU A 67 -6.60 -9.53 0.72
C LEU A 67 -7.07 -10.88 0.18
N LYS A 68 -7.15 -11.91 1.03
CA LYS A 68 -7.66 -13.23 0.64
C LYS A 68 -9.10 -13.16 0.13
N GLU A 69 -9.97 -12.46 0.83
CA GLU A 69 -11.38 -12.32 0.43
C GLU A 69 -11.51 -11.67 -0.95
N ILE A 70 -10.81 -10.56 -1.18
CA ILE A 70 -10.88 -9.84 -2.45
C ILE A 70 -10.30 -10.69 -3.57
N LEU A 71 -9.11 -11.26 -3.42
CA LEU A 71 -8.48 -12.09 -4.45
C LEU A 71 -9.29 -13.35 -4.77
N ASN A 72 -9.93 -13.95 -3.76
CA ASN A 72 -10.79 -15.12 -3.95
C ASN A 72 -12.05 -14.77 -4.77
N LYS A 73 -12.67 -13.61 -4.51
CA LYS A 73 -13.83 -13.13 -5.29
C LYS A 73 -13.52 -12.97 -6.78
N PHE A 74 -12.26 -12.71 -7.13
CA PHE A 74 -11.80 -12.62 -8.52
C PHE A 74 -11.23 -13.94 -9.06
N ASN A 75 -11.20 -15.01 -8.26
CA ASN A 75 -10.59 -16.29 -8.60
C ASN A 75 -9.11 -16.17 -9.01
N TRP A 76 -8.36 -15.33 -8.31
CA TRP A 76 -6.96 -15.05 -8.62
C TRP A 76 -5.98 -15.93 -7.85
N ILE A 77 -6.40 -16.56 -6.76
CA ILE A 77 -5.53 -17.34 -5.89
C ILE A 77 -5.19 -18.68 -6.53
N GLU A 78 -3.89 -18.97 -6.65
CA GLU A 78 -3.37 -20.29 -6.97
C GLU A 78 -2.99 -21.06 -5.71
N ASP A 79 -2.21 -20.40 -4.83
CA ASP A 79 -1.72 -21.00 -3.59
C ASP A 79 -1.66 -19.95 -2.47
N ILE A 80 -1.82 -20.42 -1.25
CA ILE A 80 -1.70 -19.61 -0.02
C ILE A 80 -0.77 -20.31 0.95
N ASN A 81 0.32 -19.65 1.31
CA ASN A 81 1.19 -20.06 2.39
C ASN A 81 0.90 -19.22 3.65
N GLU A 82 0.18 -19.82 4.60
CA GLU A 82 -0.21 -19.14 5.85
C GLU A 82 0.97 -18.92 6.81
N THR A 83 2.05 -19.69 6.69
CA THR A 83 3.25 -19.53 7.52
C THR A 83 4.08 -18.33 7.08
N THR A 84 4.29 -18.17 5.78
CA THR A 84 5.06 -17.05 5.22
C THR A 84 4.20 -15.86 4.86
N LEU A 85 2.88 -15.97 5.05
CA LEU A 85 1.86 -14.98 4.64
C LEU A 85 2.03 -14.56 3.18
N THR A 86 2.12 -15.55 2.29
CA THR A 86 2.35 -15.34 0.86
C THR A 86 1.21 -15.94 0.04
N ILE A 87 0.72 -15.18 -0.93
CA ILE A 87 -0.27 -15.62 -1.93
C ILE A 87 0.39 -15.62 -3.30
N THR A 88 0.22 -16.72 -4.03
CA THR A 88 0.62 -16.84 -5.44
C THR A 88 -0.58 -16.62 -6.33
N ILE A 89 -0.44 -15.77 -7.34
CA ILE A 89 -1.49 -15.41 -8.28
C ILE A 89 -1.51 -16.41 -9.45
N ARG A 90 -2.66 -17.00 -9.69
CA ARG A 90 -2.87 -18.13 -10.62
C ARG A 90 -2.34 -17.89 -12.04
N LYS A 91 -2.71 -16.78 -12.65
CA LYS A 91 -2.37 -16.52 -14.07
C LYS A 91 -0.96 -15.95 -14.25
N THR A 92 -0.57 -15.05 -13.38
CA THR A 92 0.64 -14.25 -13.56
C THR A 92 1.85 -14.82 -12.82
N LYS A 93 1.64 -15.77 -11.90
CA LYS A 93 2.67 -16.30 -10.98
C LYS A 93 3.30 -15.22 -10.10
N SER A 94 2.67 -14.07 -10.03
CA SER A 94 3.08 -12.99 -9.15
C SER A 94 2.81 -13.38 -7.70
N THR A 95 3.62 -12.88 -6.78
CA THR A 95 3.49 -13.17 -5.35
C THR A 95 3.21 -11.91 -4.55
N ILE A 96 2.29 -12.01 -3.60
CA ILE A 96 2.00 -10.96 -2.63
C ILE A 96 2.34 -11.51 -1.25
N SER A 97 3.30 -10.91 -0.56
CA SER A 97 3.72 -11.35 0.78
C SER A 97 3.55 -10.22 1.79
N LEU A 98 3.06 -10.57 2.98
CA LEU A 98 3.03 -9.67 4.13
C LEU A 98 4.32 -9.81 4.93
N LYS A 99 4.91 -8.69 5.31
CA LYS A 99 6.19 -8.62 6.04
C LYS A 99 6.10 -7.65 7.21
N SER A 100 7.02 -7.81 8.15
CA SER A 100 7.21 -6.92 9.29
C SER A 100 8.46 -6.07 9.12
N ALA A 101 8.39 -4.84 9.58
CA ALA A 101 9.55 -3.94 9.63
C ALA A 101 10.22 -3.88 11.03
N ASP A 102 9.79 -4.70 11.99
CA ASP A 102 10.37 -4.75 13.34
C ASP A 102 11.85 -5.19 13.35
N LEU A 103 12.26 -6.02 12.38
CA LEU A 103 13.64 -6.42 12.18
C LEU A 103 14.06 -6.12 10.72
N PRO A 104 14.50 -4.89 10.42
CA PRO A 104 14.77 -4.44 9.05
C PRO A 104 15.72 -5.33 8.26
N ASP A 105 16.75 -5.89 8.90
CA ASP A 105 17.74 -6.74 8.24
C ASP A 105 17.14 -8.03 7.64
N THR A 106 16.02 -8.52 8.15
CA THR A 106 15.31 -9.69 7.61
C THR A 106 14.66 -9.42 6.25
N LEU A 107 14.55 -8.16 5.85
CA LEU A 107 13.95 -7.73 4.59
C LEU A 107 14.99 -7.60 3.44
N ARG A 108 16.26 -7.91 3.69
CA ARG A 108 17.32 -7.81 2.69
C ARG A 108 17.24 -8.92 1.63
N GLY A 109 17.85 -8.67 0.47
CA GLY A 109 18.15 -9.68 -0.54
C GLY A 109 17.00 -10.06 -1.48
N THR A 110 15.92 -9.26 -1.52
CA THR A 110 14.81 -9.50 -2.45
C THR A 110 14.56 -8.27 -3.32
N GLY A 111 14.67 -8.42 -4.64
CA GLY A 111 14.20 -7.39 -5.57
C GLY A 111 12.67 -7.31 -5.59
N LEU A 112 12.11 -6.12 -5.46
CA LEU A 112 10.67 -5.88 -5.35
C LEU A 112 10.15 -5.03 -6.52
N ASN A 113 9.11 -5.49 -7.18
CA ASN A 113 8.43 -4.74 -8.23
C ASN A 113 7.43 -3.74 -7.67
N PHE A 114 6.81 -4.07 -6.53
CA PHE A 114 5.93 -3.15 -5.82
C PHE A 114 6.02 -3.35 -4.31
N LEU A 115 6.05 -2.24 -3.59
CA LEU A 115 6.13 -2.18 -2.14
C LEU A 115 5.05 -1.28 -1.57
N ILE A 116 4.28 -1.82 -0.62
CA ILE A 116 3.44 -1.03 0.28
C ILE A 116 4.17 -0.89 1.62
N LEU A 117 4.26 0.32 2.13
CA LEU A 117 4.61 0.60 3.53
C LEU A 117 3.35 1.14 4.22
N ASP A 118 2.67 0.30 5.00
CA ASP A 118 1.46 0.71 5.72
C ASP A 118 1.80 1.14 7.14
N GLU A 119 1.10 2.18 7.62
CA GLU A 119 1.39 2.89 8.86
C GLU A 119 2.90 3.21 9.00
N PHE A 120 3.50 3.65 7.88
CA PHE A 120 4.94 3.82 7.76
C PHE A 120 5.53 4.83 8.75
N ALA A 121 4.72 5.74 9.27
CA ALA A 121 5.11 6.65 10.34
C ALA A 121 5.55 5.94 11.63
N ASP A 122 5.08 4.71 11.86
CA ASP A 122 5.43 3.86 13.01
C ASP A 122 6.55 2.85 12.69
N ILE A 123 7.01 2.81 11.44
CA ILE A 123 8.16 2.00 11.01
C ILE A 123 9.46 2.75 11.30
N ASP A 124 10.48 2.04 11.81
CA ASP A 124 11.83 2.61 11.91
C ASP A 124 12.30 3.02 10.50
N LYS A 125 12.68 4.29 10.33
CA LYS A 125 13.15 4.84 9.07
C LYS A 125 14.32 4.06 8.44
N ARG A 126 15.12 3.35 9.24
CA ARG A 126 16.20 2.48 8.78
C ARG A 126 15.68 1.37 7.85
N ALA A 127 14.48 0.84 8.12
CA ALA A 127 13.86 -0.16 7.24
C ALA A 127 13.71 0.35 5.81
N TRP A 128 13.34 1.61 5.63
CA TRP A 128 13.26 2.24 4.32
C TRP A 128 14.63 2.62 3.76
N PHE A 129 15.38 3.44 4.48
CA PHE A 129 16.60 4.06 3.94
C PHE A 129 17.74 3.07 3.74
N GLU A 130 17.88 2.06 4.62
CA GLU A 130 19.01 1.13 4.59
C GLU A 130 18.70 -0.21 3.91
N VAL A 131 17.41 -0.57 3.75
CA VAL A 131 17.02 -1.90 3.27
C VAL A 131 16.07 -1.84 2.07
N LEU A 132 14.83 -1.41 2.28
CA LEU A 132 13.76 -1.56 1.30
C LEU A 132 13.95 -0.69 0.06
N ARG A 133 14.59 0.47 0.22
CA ARG A 133 14.92 1.35 -0.91
C ARG A 133 15.85 0.66 -1.92
N ALA A 134 16.83 -0.10 -1.45
CA ALA A 134 17.68 -0.90 -2.32
C ALA A 134 16.85 -1.99 -3.04
N SER A 135 16.01 -2.71 -2.31
CA SER A 135 15.17 -3.79 -2.85
C SER A 135 14.26 -3.34 -4.01
N VAL A 136 13.74 -2.12 -3.97
CA VAL A 136 12.93 -1.57 -5.07
C VAL A 136 13.75 -0.92 -6.16
N SER A 137 15.00 -0.55 -5.88
CA SER A 137 15.91 0.06 -6.87
C SER A 137 16.40 -0.98 -7.87
N ASP A 138 16.68 -2.20 -7.44
CA ASP A 138 17.18 -3.29 -8.28
C ASP A 138 16.21 -3.65 -9.43
N THR A 139 14.93 -3.46 -9.23
CA THR A 139 13.87 -3.80 -10.20
C THR A 139 13.20 -2.57 -10.82
N LEU A 140 13.64 -1.36 -10.48
CA LEU A 140 12.93 -0.11 -10.74
C LEU A 140 11.49 -0.13 -10.22
N GLY A 141 11.27 -0.83 -9.11
CA GLY A 141 9.97 -1.06 -8.49
C GLY A 141 9.30 0.21 -7.99
N ASN A 142 7.99 0.16 -7.88
CA ASN A 142 7.17 1.27 -7.38
C ASN A 142 6.86 1.12 -5.90
N VAL A 143 6.59 2.24 -5.23
CA VAL A 143 6.33 2.27 -3.79
C VAL A 143 5.09 3.09 -3.48
N PHE A 144 4.27 2.59 -2.59
CA PHE A 144 3.16 3.31 -1.98
C PHE A 144 3.29 3.30 -0.46
N MET A 145 3.60 4.45 0.11
CA MET A 145 3.66 4.67 1.55
C MET A 145 2.34 5.26 2.03
N CYS A 146 1.70 4.66 3.01
CA CYS A 146 0.48 5.22 3.58
C CYS A 146 0.50 5.13 5.11
N GLY A 147 -0.16 6.09 5.75
CA GLY A 147 -0.22 6.12 7.22
C GLY A 147 -1.01 7.29 7.77
N THR A 148 -1.15 7.28 9.08
CA THR A 148 -1.78 8.35 9.85
C THR A 148 -0.73 9.41 10.23
N PRO A 149 -1.07 10.70 10.26
CA PRO A 149 -0.09 11.74 10.60
C PRO A 149 0.41 11.59 12.04
N LYS A 150 1.72 11.73 12.25
CA LYS A 150 2.40 11.62 13.56
C LYS A 150 3.14 12.91 13.96
N GLY A 151 2.80 14.04 13.31
CA GLY A 151 3.43 15.33 13.55
C GLY A 151 4.66 15.62 12.68
N TYR A 152 5.13 16.86 12.74
CA TYR A 152 6.17 17.38 11.84
C TYR A 152 7.57 16.82 12.12
N GLY A 153 7.84 16.32 13.32
CA GLY A 153 9.12 15.70 13.66
C GLY A 153 9.26 14.23 13.24
N ASN A 154 8.23 13.64 12.64
CA ASN A 154 8.27 12.27 12.17
C ASN A 154 8.78 12.19 10.73
N TRP A 155 9.56 11.17 10.40
CA TRP A 155 10.10 10.98 9.04
C TRP A 155 9.03 10.84 7.95
N SER A 156 7.80 10.49 8.32
CA SER A 156 6.68 10.48 7.39
C SER A 156 6.37 11.87 6.81
N TYR A 157 6.60 12.92 7.59
CA TYR A 157 6.46 14.27 7.10
C TYR A 157 7.58 14.66 6.11
N GLU A 158 8.81 14.18 6.33
CA GLU A 158 9.91 14.36 5.38
C GLU A 158 9.58 13.72 4.02
N MET A 159 9.02 12.50 4.02
CA MET A 159 8.60 11.82 2.79
C MET A 159 7.43 12.54 2.11
N TYR A 160 6.50 13.09 2.88
CA TYR A 160 5.43 13.91 2.33
C TYR A 160 5.95 15.17 1.63
N LEU A 161 6.90 15.88 2.25
CA LEU A 161 7.53 17.05 1.64
C LEU A 161 8.32 16.68 0.38
N LYS A 162 9.00 15.54 0.39
CA LYS A 162 9.71 15.03 -0.78
C LYS A 162 8.75 14.86 -1.97
N GLY A 163 7.55 14.35 -1.75
CA GLY A 163 6.52 14.25 -2.78
C GLY A 163 6.03 15.57 -3.37
N LYS A 164 6.42 16.71 -2.78
CA LYS A 164 6.15 18.06 -3.33
C LYS A 164 7.30 18.63 -4.14
N GLN A 165 8.48 18.07 -4.04
CA GLN A 165 9.72 18.64 -4.57
C GLN A 165 10.40 17.75 -5.62
N ASP A 166 10.27 16.43 -5.50
CA ASP A 166 10.97 15.46 -6.33
C ASP A 166 10.05 14.95 -7.46
N PRO A 167 10.46 15.02 -8.72
CA PRO A 167 9.64 14.65 -9.87
C PRO A 167 9.28 13.15 -9.93
N GLU A 168 10.01 12.26 -9.26
CA GLU A 168 9.66 10.84 -9.15
C GLU A 168 8.63 10.54 -8.06
N TRP A 169 8.32 11.53 -7.22
CA TRP A 169 7.44 11.40 -6.06
C TRP A 169 6.11 12.13 -6.25
N ASP A 170 5.11 11.65 -5.56
CA ASP A 170 3.82 12.33 -5.40
C ASP A 170 3.33 12.17 -3.97
N SER A 171 2.70 13.21 -3.41
CA SER A 171 2.21 13.16 -2.04
C SER A 171 0.80 13.71 -1.92
N PHE A 172 -0.01 13.00 -1.16
CA PHE A 172 -1.42 13.25 -0.93
C PHE A 172 -1.71 13.38 0.56
N GLN A 173 -2.57 14.32 0.91
CA GLN A 173 -3.03 14.50 2.27
C GLN A 173 -4.55 14.65 2.29
N TYR A 174 -5.20 13.85 3.16
CA TYR A 174 -6.64 13.90 3.36
C TYR A 174 -6.98 13.86 4.84
N THR A 175 -7.83 14.77 5.29
CA THR A 175 -8.37 14.77 6.64
C THR A 175 -9.55 13.80 6.76
N THR A 176 -9.89 13.38 7.98
CA THR A 176 -11.07 12.52 8.24
C THR A 176 -12.38 13.19 7.80
N LEU A 177 -12.48 14.52 7.91
CA LEU A 177 -13.65 15.31 7.49
C LEU A 177 -13.86 15.27 5.96
N ALA A 178 -12.79 15.30 5.16
CA ALA A 178 -12.88 15.24 3.71
C ALA A 178 -13.52 13.93 3.21
N VAL A 179 -13.38 12.86 3.97
CA VAL A 179 -13.97 11.53 3.64
C VAL A 179 -15.48 11.50 3.95
N SER A 180 -15.92 12.14 5.03
CA SER A 180 -17.34 12.19 5.42
C SER A 180 -18.20 12.95 4.42
N TYR A 181 -17.68 14.02 3.82
CA TYR A 181 -18.42 14.80 2.83
C TYR A 181 -18.67 14.07 1.51
N THR A 182 -17.79 13.15 1.13
CA THR A 182 -17.97 12.35 -0.10
C THR A 182 -19.04 11.26 0.08
N HIS A 183 -19.21 10.72 1.28
CA HIS A 183 -20.27 9.75 1.58
C HIS A 183 -21.65 10.39 1.69
N LEU A 184 -21.77 11.60 2.23
CA LEU A 184 -23.04 12.31 2.35
C LEU A 184 -23.61 12.72 0.99
N ARG A 185 -22.75 13.18 0.05
CA ARG A 185 -23.20 13.53 -1.30
C ARG A 185 -23.59 12.32 -2.17
N ALA A 186 -23.04 11.13 -1.92
CA ALA A 186 -23.43 9.93 -2.65
C ALA A 186 -24.88 9.50 -2.30
N HIS A 187 -25.33 9.73 -1.06
CA HIS A 187 -26.70 9.43 -0.64
C HIS A 187 -27.74 10.48 -1.07
N GLU A 188 -27.33 11.72 -1.35
CA GLU A 188 -28.25 12.77 -1.84
C GLU A 188 -28.55 12.64 -3.34
N THR A 189 -27.63 12.06 -4.15
CA THR A 189 -27.86 11.86 -5.58
C THR A 189 -28.71 10.63 -5.93
N GLU A 190 -28.95 9.73 -4.99
CA GLU A 190 -29.86 8.58 -5.17
C GLU A 190 -31.33 8.88 -4.78
N ARG A 191 -31.65 10.10 -4.34
CA ARG A 191 -32.99 10.51 -3.91
C ARG A 191 -33.69 11.55 -4.80
N ASN A 192 -33.14 11.85 -5.97
CA ASN A 192 -33.81 12.73 -6.94
C ASN A 192 -34.01 12.04 -8.28
#